data_15a9c9c458077fea37462e9309fa968b
#
_entry.id   15a9c9c458077fea37462e9309fa968b
#
_cell.length_a   1.000
_cell.length_b   1.000
_cell.length_c   1.000
_cell.angle_alpha   90.00
_cell.angle_beta   90.00
_cell.angle_gamma   90.00
#
_symmetry.space_group_name_H-M   'P 1'
#
loop_
_entity.id
_entity.type
_entity.pdbx_description
1 polymer ?
#
loop_
_entity_poly.entity_id
_entity_poly.type
_entity_poly.pdbx_seq_one_letter_code
_entity_poly.pdbx_strand_id
1 'polypeptide(L)'
;PTLAVRNGHNTNQAKGYSYLYWKDFFNPRQQLCLGLLLREILKIKNKKIQEQFLCLFSSTLEFNNSFCSYKGEGTGAVRPIFFNHILKPERTPLENSVWGEPQSSGCFSTLYKTRFLKAKEYLNYPFEIKVNKDNNKYEKVISSQPLRPIFVDNWNDLTNTNDSVWVLNGDSARLPIPDNSVDLVVTDPPYFDYIHYSELSDFFYAWLSPILENRYPEFQADTSERANEV
;
A
#
# COMPACT_ATOMS: atom_id res chain seq x y z
N PRO A 1 -15.68 -1.07 -7.13
CA PRO A 1 -14.69 -1.85 -7.91
C PRO A 1 -15.38 -2.75 -8.93
N THR A 2 -15.70 -2.18 -10.10
CA THR A 2 -16.44 -2.88 -11.16
C THR A 2 -15.54 -3.54 -12.20
N LEU A 3 -14.22 -3.36 -12.08
CA LEU A 3 -13.26 -3.96 -13.00
C LEU A 3 -13.31 -5.48 -12.93
N ALA A 4 -13.26 -6.13 -14.12
CA ALA A 4 -13.18 -7.58 -14.23
C ALA A 4 -11.79 -8.08 -13.77
N VAL A 5 -11.78 -9.25 -13.15
CA VAL A 5 -10.54 -9.94 -12.81
C VAL A 5 -9.93 -10.49 -14.10
N ARG A 6 -8.74 -10.01 -14.46
CA ARG A 6 -8.03 -10.46 -15.68
C ARG A 6 -7.48 -11.87 -15.48
N ASN A 7 -7.13 -12.52 -16.57
CA ASN A 7 -6.46 -13.81 -16.52
C ASN A 7 -5.01 -13.63 -16.11
N GLY A 8 -4.56 -14.44 -15.18
CA GLY A 8 -3.20 -14.46 -14.69
C GLY A 8 -2.95 -15.67 -13.79
N HIS A 9 -1.74 -15.86 -13.35
CA HIS A 9 -1.33 -17.02 -12.55
C HIS A 9 -2.15 -17.14 -11.24
N ASN A 10 -2.22 -16.07 -10.48
CA ASN A 10 -2.95 -16.04 -9.20
C ASN A 10 -4.44 -15.78 -9.40
N THR A 11 -4.80 -14.88 -10.31
CA THR A 11 -6.18 -14.50 -10.55
C THR A 11 -7.03 -15.62 -11.13
N ASN A 12 -6.45 -16.53 -11.91
CA ASN A 12 -7.15 -17.72 -12.42
C ASN A 12 -7.61 -18.64 -11.28
N GLN A 13 -6.93 -18.64 -10.13
CA GLN A 13 -7.38 -19.38 -8.96
C GLN A 13 -8.69 -18.79 -8.41
N ALA A 14 -8.75 -17.47 -8.21
CA ALA A 14 -9.96 -16.81 -7.78
C ALA A 14 -11.12 -17.01 -8.76
N LYS A 15 -10.84 -16.90 -10.07
CA LYS A 15 -11.84 -17.15 -11.14
C LYS A 15 -12.39 -18.58 -11.10
N GLY A 16 -11.58 -19.57 -10.76
CA GLY A 16 -12.01 -20.94 -10.53
C GLY A 16 -13.05 -21.10 -9.41
N TYR A 17 -13.16 -20.14 -8.52
CA TYR A 17 -14.17 -20.03 -7.45
C TYR A 17 -15.26 -18.99 -7.78
N SER A 18 -15.41 -18.58 -9.05
CA SER A 18 -16.41 -17.62 -9.53
C SER A 18 -16.22 -16.17 -9.07
N TYR A 19 -15.02 -15.77 -8.66
CA TYR A 19 -14.66 -14.38 -8.43
C TYR A 19 -14.27 -13.72 -9.75
N LEU A 20 -15.25 -13.19 -10.48
CA LEU A 20 -15.09 -12.68 -11.84
C LEU A 20 -14.80 -11.17 -11.88
N TYR A 21 -15.19 -10.45 -10.84
CA TYR A 21 -14.96 -9.02 -10.67
C TYR A 21 -14.31 -8.75 -9.34
N TRP A 22 -13.50 -7.71 -9.24
CA TRP A 22 -12.85 -7.34 -7.97
C TRP A 22 -13.84 -7.02 -6.86
N LYS A 23 -15.06 -6.60 -7.16
CA LYS A 23 -16.15 -6.44 -6.18
C LYS A 23 -16.54 -7.76 -5.50
N ASP A 24 -16.37 -8.89 -6.17
CA ASP A 24 -16.78 -10.21 -5.66
C ASP A 24 -15.92 -10.64 -4.46
N PHE A 25 -14.73 -10.05 -4.30
CA PHE A 25 -13.86 -10.25 -3.14
C PHE A 25 -14.40 -9.65 -1.84
N PHE A 26 -15.51 -8.92 -1.91
CA PHE A 26 -16.11 -8.21 -0.78
C PHE A 26 -17.57 -8.62 -0.64
N ASN A 27 -18.00 -8.95 0.56
CA ASN A 27 -19.42 -9.17 0.80
C ASN A 27 -20.21 -7.83 0.76
N PRO A 28 -21.55 -7.85 0.69
CA PRO A 28 -22.36 -6.63 0.61
C PRO A 28 -22.13 -5.62 1.74
N ARG A 29 -21.89 -6.09 2.99
CA ARG A 29 -21.59 -5.22 4.13
C ARG A 29 -20.24 -4.54 3.97
N GLN A 30 -19.22 -5.29 3.60
CA GLN A 30 -17.90 -4.74 3.34
C GLN A 30 -17.93 -3.70 2.22
N GLN A 31 -18.62 -3.98 1.10
CA GLN A 31 -18.79 -3.03 0.01
C GLN A 31 -19.48 -1.75 0.48
N LEU A 32 -20.55 -1.87 1.25
CA LEU A 32 -21.28 -0.72 1.78
C LEU A 32 -20.40 0.10 2.74
N CYS A 33 -19.78 -0.55 3.73
CA CYS A 33 -18.98 0.15 4.74
C CYS A 33 -17.73 0.82 4.13
N LEU A 34 -17.04 0.13 3.23
CA LEU A 34 -15.89 0.69 2.50
C LEU A 34 -16.33 1.83 1.59
N GLY A 35 -17.45 1.69 0.88
CA GLY A 35 -18.02 2.75 0.05
C GLY A 35 -18.41 4.00 0.86
N LEU A 36 -18.99 3.83 2.05
CA LEU A 36 -19.31 4.94 2.95
C LEU A 36 -18.03 5.62 3.46
N LEU A 37 -17.03 4.86 3.87
CA LEU A 37 -15.74 5.39 4.31
C LEU A 37 -15.08 6.19 3.18
N LEU A 38 -15.01 5.63 1.98
CA LEU A 38 -14.44 6.29 0.81
C LEU A 38 -15.17 7.59 0.49
N ARG A 39 -16.50 7.58 0.53
CA ARG A 39 -17.32 8.78 0.33
C ARG A 39 -17.00 9.90 1.33
N GLU A 40 -16.77 9.57 2.60
CA GLU A 40 -16.36 10.56 3.61
C GLU A 40 -14.94 11.09 3.36
N ILE A 41 -14.01 10.22 2.95
CA ILE A 41 -12.65 10.64 2.56
C ILE A 41 -12.70 11.63 1.39
N LEU A 42 -13.54 11.38 0.40
CA LEU A 42 -13.67 12.26 -0.78
C LEU A 42 -14.25 13.65 -0.47
N LYS A 43 -14.88 13.86 0.70
CA LYS A 43 -15.32 15.19 1.16
C LYS A 43 -14.18 16.05 1.72
N ILE A 44 -13.02 15.49 1.99
CA ILE A 44 -11.87 16.24 2.49
C ILE A 44 -11.41 17.24 1.43
N LYS A 45 -11.48 18.53 1.73
CA LYS A 45 -11.16 19.60 0.77
C LYS A 45 -9.68 19.73 0.45
N ASN A 46 -8.82 19.50 1.44
CA ASN A 46 -7.38 19.53 1.23
C ASN A 46 -6.93 18.27 0.47
N LYS A 47 -6.53 18.43 -0.79
CA LYS A 47 -6.15 17.32 -1.68
C LYS A 47 -5.01 16.47 -1.11
N LYS A 48 -3.97 17.09 -0.56
CA LYS A 48 -2.82 16.36 0.02
C LYS A 48 -3.24 15.49 1.20
N ILE A 49 -4.12 16.00 2.07
CA ILE A 49 -4.67 15.21 3.17
C ILE A 49 -5.59 14.10 2.63
N GLN A 50 -6.43 14.41 1.65
CA GLN A 50 -7.33 13.43 1.05
C GLN A 50 -6.54 12.25 0.44
N GLU A 51 -5.44 12.50 -0.27
CA GLU A 51 -4.58 11.46 -0.86
C GLU A 51 -3.92 10.59 0.20
N GLN A 52 -3.45 11.17 1.30
CA GLN A 52 -2.93 10.40 2.43
C GLN A 52 -3.99 9.47 3.03
N PHE A 53 -5.25 9.92 3.11
CA PHE A 53 -6.36 9.09 3.56
C PHE A 53 -6.77 8.04 2.51
N LEU A 54 -6.62 8.30 1.22
CA LEU A 54 -6.79 7.30 0.16
C LEU A 54 -5.73 6.19 0.26
N CYS A 55 -4.48 6.52 0.55
CA CYS A 55 -3.45 5.53 0.84
C CYS A 55 -3.80 4.67 2.06
N LEU A 56 -4.32 5.29 3.12
CA LEU A 56 -4.77 4.59 4.31
C LEU A 56 -5.99 3.70 4.02
N PHE A 57 -6.93 4.19 3.21
CA PHE A 57 -8.07 3.42 2.72
C PHE A 57 -7.61 2.20 1.92
N SER A 58 -6.66 2.37 1.01
CA SER A 58 -6.05 1.25 0.28
C SER A 58 -5.51 0.18 1.22
N SER A 59 -4.76 0.59 2.25
CA SER A 59 -4.29 -0.35 3.28
C SER A 59 -5.42 -1.06 4.05
N THR A 60 -6.59 -0.42 4.18
CA THR A 60 -7.75 -1.01 4.85
C THR A 60 -8.40 -2.12 4.03
N LEU A 61 -8.36 -2.02 2.70
CA LEU A 61 -8.90 -3.03 1.78
C LEU A 61 -8.26 -4.40 2.00
N GLU A 62 -6.95 -4.43 2.25
CA GLU A 62 -6.16 -5.64 2.47
C GLU A 62 -6.72 -6.49 3.63
N PHE A 63 -7.27 -5.84 4.66
CA PHE A 63 -7.76 -6.47 5.88
C PHE A 63 -9.29 -6.60 5.94
N ASN A 64 -10.02 -6.10 4.94
CA ASN A 64 -11.48 -6.02 4.96
C ASN A 64 -12.10 -6.57 3.68
N ASN A 65 -11.87 -7.84 3.42
CA ASN A 65 -12.39 -8.57 2.27
C ASN A 65 -12.73 -10.02 2.66
N SER A 66 -13.35 -10.78 1.76
CA SER A 66 -13.80 -12.15 2.02
C SER A 66 -12.67 -13.19 2.07
N PHE A 67 -11.42 -12.80 1.77
CA PHE A 67 -10.24 -13.67 1.83
C PHE A 67 -9.46 -13.51 3.14
N CYS A 68 -9.91 -12.64 4.04
CA CYS A 68 -9.30 -12.49 5.36
C CYS A 68 -9.64 -13.68 6.26
N SER A 69 -8.70 -14.06 7.11
CA SER A 69 -8.87 -15.14 8.09
C SER A 69 -8.22 -14.80 9.42
N TYR A 70 -8.34 -15.68 10.40
CA TYR A 70 -7.65 -15.53 11.68
C TYR A 70 -6.16 -15.89 11.54
N LYS A 71 -5.30 -15.10 12.16
CA LYS A 71 -3.86 -15.33 12.20
C LYS A 71 -3.48 -16.53 13.09
N GLY A 72 -4.32 -16.86 14.07
CA GLY A 72 -4.13 -17.96 14.99
C GLY A 72 -5.08 -17.87 16.17
N GLU A 73 -5.23 -18.98 16.92
CA GLU A 73 -6.09 -19.03 18.08
C GLU A 73 -5.69 -18.03 19.16
N GLY A 74 -6.67 -17.38 19.77
CA GLY A 74 -6.49 -16.49 20.92
C GLY A 74 -5.87 -15.13 20.65
N THR A 75 -5.43 -14.81 19.41
CA THR A 75 -4.78 -13.51 19.13
C THR A 75 -5.75 -12.43 18.68
N GLY A 76 -6.93 -12.79 18.15
CA GLY A 76 -7.87 -11.86 17.51
C GLY A 76 -7.29 -11.11 16.30
N ALA A 77 -6.06 -11.44 15.87
CA ALA A 77 -5.39 -10.78 14.78
C ALA A 77 -5.92 -11.27 13.42
N VAL A 78 -6.12 -10.34 12.51
CA VAL A 78 -6.56 -10.63 11.14
C VAL A 78 -5.36 -10.99 10.28
N ARG A 79 -5.49 -12.09 9.54
CA ARG A 79 -4.60 -12.43 8.44
C ARG A 79 -5.14 -11.79 7.18
N PRO A 80 -4.38 -10.86 6.54
CA PRO A 80 -4.83 -10.16 5.34
C PRO A 80 -4.85 -11.06 4.11
N ILE A 81 -5.53 -10.62 3.05
CA ILE A 81 -5.63 -11.36 1.78
C ILE A 81 -4.26 -11.75 1.20
N PHE A 82 -3.29 -10.85 1.26
CA PHE A 82 -1.94 -11.07 0.71
C PHE A 82 -0.94 -11.62 1.74
N PHE A 83 -1.43 -12.26 2.78
CA PHE A 83 -0.56 -13.05 3.67
C PHE A 83 0.15 -14.20 2.92
N ASN A 84 -0.56 -14.77 1.95
CA ASN A 84 -0.03 -15.67 0.93
C ASN A 84 -0.24 -14.98 -0.42
N HIS A 85 0.63 -15.24 -1.41
CA HIS A 85 0.47 -14.72 -2.77
C HIS A 85 -0.60 -15.47 -3.58
N ILE A 86 -1.46 -16.22 -2.90
CA ILE A 86 -2.45 -17.13 -3.49
C ILE A 86 -3.84 -16.51 -3.33
N LEU A 87 -4.53 -16.25 -4.44
CA LEU A 87 -5.90 -15.77 -4.44
C LEU A 87 -6.89 -16.93 -4.37
N LYS A 88 -6.85 -17.65 -3.26
CA LYS A 88 -7.77 -18.77 -2.96
C LYS A 88 -8.63 -18.41 -1.74
N PRO A 89 -9.96 -18.61 -1.83
CA PRO A 89 -10.84 -18.38 -0.68
C PRO A 89 -10.43 -19.19 0.54
N GLU A 90 -10.45 -18.56 1.70
CA GLU A 90 -10.15 -19.21 2.96
C GLU A 90 -11.29 -20.13 3.40
N ARG A 91 -10.96 -21.26 4.05
CA ARG A 91 -11.97 -22.19 4.58
C ARG A 91 -12.75 -21.60 5.76
N THR A 92 -12.10 -20.73 6.53
CA THR A 92 -12.66 -20.04 7.69
C THR A 92 -12.47 -18.55 7.52
N PRO A 93 -13.28 -17.89 6.66
CA PRO A 93 -13.15 -16.47 6.43
C PRO A 93 -13.52 -15.68 7.69
N LEU A 94 -12.86 -14.55 7.88
CA LEU A 94 -13.14 -13.57 8.91
C LEU A 94 -13.69 -12.31 8.27
N GLU A 95 -14.79 -11.78 8.77
CA GLU A 95 -15.23 -10.43 8.46
C GLU A 95 -14.70 -9.46 9.50
N ASN A 96 -13.75 -8.61 9.10
CA ASN A 96 -13.19 -7.59 9.97
C ASN A 96 -14.06 -6.34 9.99
N SER A 97 -13.96 -5.53 11.03
CA SER A 97 -14.57 -4.21 11.10
C SER A 97 -13.83 -3.21 10.20
N VAL A 98 -14.53 -2.52 9.32
CA VAL A 98 -13.92 -1.50 8.45
C VAL A 98 -13.42 -0.30 9.24
N TRP A 99 -14.28 0.28 10.11
CA TRP A 99 -13.90 1.42 10.94
C TRP A 99 -13.01 1.00 12.12
N GLY A 100 -13.43 -0.02 12.85
CA GLY A 100 -12.70 -0.67 13.93
C GLY A 100 -13.21 -0.39 15.33
N GLU A 101 -12.85 -1.31 16.19
CA GLU A 101 -12.91 -1.23 17.62
C GLU A 101 -11.51 -0.94 18.19
N PRO A 102 -11.38 -0.48 19.43
CA PRO A 102 -10.08 -0.39 20.08
C PRO A 102 -9.31 -1.72 19.98
N GLN A 103 -8.08 -1.67 19.48
CA GLN A 103 -7.21 -2.84 19.28
C GLN A 103 -7.57 -3.79 18.12
N SER A 104 -8.60 -3.49 17.31
CA SER A 104 -8.88 -4.28 16.10
C SER A 104 -7.75 -4.17 15.10
N SER A 105 -7.21 -5.31 14.66
CA SER A 105 -6.14 -5.36 13.65
C SER A 105 -6.71 -5.02 12.26
N GLY A 106 -5.99 -4.20 11.49
CA GLY A 106 -6.29 -3.94 10.07
C GLY A 106 -7.54 -3.11 9.78
N CYS A 107 -8.20 -2.54 10.78
CA CYS A 107 -9.29 -1.59 10.58
C CYS A 107 -8.76 -0.16 10.38
N PHE A 108 -9.55 0.69 9.74
CA PHE A 108 -9.13 2.05 9.36
C PHE A 108 -8.62 2.87 10.54
N SER A 109 -9.34 2.89 11.67
CA SER A 109 -8.95 3.68 12.85
C SER A 109 -7.64 3.19 13.50
N THR A 110 -7.39 1.88 13.49
CA THR A 110 -6.13 1.33 14.01
C THR A 110 -4.98 1.59 13.04
N LEU A 111 -5.19 1.41 11.74
CA LEU A 111 -4.19 1.73 10.72
C LEU A 111 -3.82 3.22 10.74
N TYR A 112 -4.80 4.12 10.95
CA TYR A 112 -4.55 5.53 11.15
C TYR A 112 -3.58 5.79 12.31
N LYS A 113 -3.80 5.15 13.46
CA LYS A 113 -2.96 5.30 14.65
C LYS A 113 -1.58 4.67 14.46
N THR A 114 -1.55 3.44 13.94
CA THR A 114 -0.34 2.61 13.93
C THR A 114 0.56 2.82 12.71
N ARG A 115 0.02 3.31 11.60
CA ARG A 115 0.78 3.64 10.38
C ARG A 115 0.91 5.14 10.20
N PHE A 116 -0.21 5.84 10.05
CA PHE A 116 -0.20 7.25 9.68
C PHE A 116 0.38 8.17 10.78
N LEU A 117 -0.14 8.08 12.01
CA LEU A 117 0.38 8.91 13.12
C LEU A 117 1.81 8.55 13.49
N LYS A 118 2.17 7.26 13.46
CA LYS A 118 3.57 6.84 13.71
C LYS A 118 4.53 7.30 12.62
N ALA A 119 4.12 7.32 11.36
CA ALA A 119 4.95 7.88 10.31
C ALA A 119 5.20 9.38 10.53
N LYS A 120 4.17 10.13 10.95
CA LYS A 120 4.35 11.55 11.32
C LYS A 120 5.21 11.75 12.56
N GLU A 121 5.07 10.90 13.54
CA GLU A 121 5.95 10.90 14.72
C GLU A 121 7.41 10.64 14.32
N TYR A 122 7.64 9.67 13.42
CA TYR A 122 8.97 9.38 12.91
C TYR A 122 9.60 10.57 12.17
N LEU A 123 8.84 11.32 11.38
CA LEU A 123 9.33 12.53 10.72
C LEU A 123 9.78 13.61 11.74
N ASN A 124 9.15 13.69 12.89
CA ASN A 124 9.51 14.64 13.95
C ASN A 124 10.66 14.13 14.83
N TYR A 125 10.70 12.82 15.06
CA TYR A 125 11.65 12.15 15.95
C TYR A 125 12.22 10.91 15.26
N PRO A 126 12.99 11.09 14.16
CA PRO A 126 13.58 9.97 13.44
C PRO A 126 14.57 9.22 14.34
N PHE A 127 14.70 7.93 14.12
CA PHE A 127 15.58 7.10 14.92
C PHE A 127 16.33 6.10 14.04
N GLU A 128 17.47 5.68 14.54
CA GLU A 128 18.26 4.56 14.02
C GLU A 128 18.23 3.40 15.00
N ILE A 129 18.39 2.20 14.50
CA ILE A 129 18.61 1.00 15.30
C ILE A 129 20.11 0.74 15.32
N LYS A 130 20.72 0.84 16.48
CA LYS A 130 22.14 0.51 16.68
C LYS A 130 22.28 -0.77 17.50
N VAL A 131 23.31 -1.54 17.18
CA VAL A 131 23.66 -2.70 18.01
C VAL A 131 24.57 -2.21 19.12
N ASN A 132 24.16 -2.39 20.37
CA ASN A 132 25.02 -2.19 21.51
C ASN A 132 26.04 -3.31 21.56
N LYS A 133 27.33 -2.98 21.41
CA LYS A 133 28.42 -3.95 21.32
C LYS A 133 28.70 -4.69 22.64
N ASP A 134 28.29 -4.11 23.77
CA ASP A 134 28.57 -4.68 25.09
C ASP A 134 27.61 -5.81 25.46
N ASN A 135 26.38 -5.74 25.00
CA ASN A 135 25.32 -6.71 25.34
C ASN A 135 24.65 -7.36 24.12
N ASN A 136 25.10 -7.03 22.90
CA ASN A 136 24.57 -7.48 21.63
C ASN A 136 23.04 -7.25 21.46
N LYS A 137 22.49 -6.20 22.07
CA LYS A 137 21.07 -5.82 21.98
C LYS A 137 20.90 -4.65 21.03
N TYR A 138 19.71 -4.60 20.43
CA TYR A 138 19.29 -3.49 19.60
C TYR A 138 18.84 -2.32 20.46
N GLU A 139 19.37 -1.15 20.20
CA GLU A 139 19.01 0.10 20.86
C GLU A 139 18.47 1.10 19.86
N LYS A 140 17.38 1.77 20.25
CA LYS A 140 16.78 2.84 19.45
C LYS A 140 17.44 4.16 19.82
N VAL A 141 18.14 4.78 18.86
CA VAL A 141 18.79 6.08 19.01
C VAL A 141 17.98 7.12 18.24
N ILE A 142 17.34 8.04 18.97
CA ILE A 142 16.53 9.11 18.39
C ILE A 142 17.46 10.22 17.90
N SER A 143 17.25 10.68 16.67
CA SER A 143 17.94 11.84 16.13
C SER A 143 17.41 13.13 16.78
N SER A 144 18.30 14.08 17.00
CA SER A 144 17.92 15.42 17.49
C SER A 144 17.28 16.30 16.41
N GLN A 145 17.38 15.92 15.14
CA GLN A 145 16.87 16.71 14.03
C GLN A 145 15.68 16.03 13.36
N PRO A 146 14.55 16.73 13.18
CA PRO A 146 13.42 16.19 12.45
C PRO A 146 13.73 16.08 10.94
N LEU A 147 13.09 15.10 10.27
CA LEU A 147 13.15 14.99 8.81
C LEU A 147 12.21 16.02 8.19
N ARG A 148 12.75 16.87 7.33
CA ARG A 148 12.01 17.90 6.59
C ARG A 148 12.44 17.90 5.13
N PRO A 149 12.20 16.80 4.38
CA PRO A 149 12.65 16.71 3.01
C PRO A 149 11.96 17.77 2.15
N ILE A 150 12.73 18.39 1.26
CA ILE A 150 12.24 19.31 0.24
C ILE A 150 11.96 18.46 -1.00
N PHE A 151 10.71 18.39 -1.42
CA PHE A 151 10.34 17.66 -2.64
C PHE A 151 10.67 18.53 -3.86
N VAL A 152 11.38 17.93 -4.80
CA VAL A 152 11.79 18.55 -6.06
C VAL A 152 11.31 17.72 -7.26
N ASP A 153 11.25 18.33 -8.44
CA ASP A 153 10.61 17.74 -9.61
C ASP A 153 11.59 17.26 -10.69
N ASN A 154 12.89 17.49 -10.51
CA ASN A 154 13.91 17.10 -11.48
C ASN A 154 15.30 16.93 -10.86
N TRP A 155 16.22 16.37 -11.65
CA TRP A 155 17.59 16.09 -11.25
C TRP A 155 18.38 17.35 -10.89
N ASN A 156 18.23 18.43 -11.66
CA ASN A 156 18.98 19.65 -11.42
C ASN A 156 18.62 20.26 -10.05
N ASP A 157 17.35 20.29 -9.71
CA ASP A 157 16.90 20.79 -8.40
C ASP A 157 17.34 19.85 -7.27
N LEU A 158 17.35 18.51 -7.51
CA LEU A 158 17.83 17.53 -6.54
C LEU A 158 19.30 17.79 -6.16
N THR A 159 20.15 18.07 -7.14
CA THR A 159 21.59 18.27 -6.91
C THR A 159 21.92 19.65 -6.35
N ASN A 160 21.06 20.63 -6.53
CA ASN A 160 21.27 22.01 -6.07
C ASN A 160 20.52 22.36 -4.77
N THR A 161 19.77 21.43 -4.20
CA THR A 161 18.97 21.65 -2.98
C THR A 161 19.37 20.64 -1.91
N ASN A 162 19.85 21.14 -0.76
CA ASN A 162 20.16 20.28 0.37
C ASN A 162 18.87 19.65 0.95
N ASP A 163 19.00 18.45 1.49
CA ASP A 163 17.88 17.68 2.09
C ASP A 163 16.69 17.49 1.15
N SER A 164 16.96 17.41 -0.15
CA SER A 164 15.95 17.24 -1.19
C SER A 164 15.64 15.78 -1.48
N VAL A 165 14.43 15.54 -1.96
CA VAL A 165 13.94 14.24 -2.40
C VAL A 165 13.20 14.39 -3.72
N TRP A 166 13.58 13.61 -4.69
CA TRP A 166 12.88 13.47 -5.96
C TRP A 166 12.19 12.11 -6.01
N VAL A 167 10.86 12.10 -6.08
CA VAL A 167 10.07 10.88 -6.24
C VAL A 167 9.70 10.73 -7.71
N LEU A 168 10.21 9.68 -8.34
CA LEU A 168 10.03 9.43 -9.76
C LEU A 168 9.22 8.15 -9.96
N ASN A 169 8.22 8.22 -10.83
CA ASN A 169 7.55 7.04 -11.38
C ASN A 169 8.07 6.81 -12.80
N GLY A 170 8.78 5.71 -13.04
CA GLY A 170 9.40 5.43 -14.33
C GLY A 170 10.08 4.06 -14.36
N ASP A 171 10.63 3.74 -15.52
CA ASP A 171 11.41 2.52 -15.73
C ASP A 171 12.76 2.64 -15.01
N SER A 172 13.00 1.75 -14.05
CA SER A 172 14.27 1.71 -13.29
C SER A 172 15.50 1.37 -14.14
N ALA A 173 15.31 0.80 -15.33
CA ALA A 173 16.39 0.55 -16.29
C ALA A 173 16.75 1.81 -17.09
N ARG A 174 15.95 2.86 -17.02
CA ARG A 174 16.12 4.11 -17.81
C ARG A 174 15.86 5.33 -16.95
N LEU A 175 16.67 5.50 -15.92
CA LEU A 175 16.54 6.64 -15.04
C LEU A 175 16.99 7.94 -15.76
N PRO A 176 16.25 9.06 -15.63
CA PRO A 176 16.60 10.34 -16.24
C PRO A 176 17.65 11.09 -15.41
N ILE A 177 18.77 10.44 -15.12
CA ILE A 177 19.89 10.96 -14.33
C ILE A 177 21.20 10.72 -15.11
N PRO A 178 22.23 11.56 -14.93
CA PRO A 178 23.53 11.35 -15.58
C PRO A 178 24.24 10.08 -15.09
N ASP A 179 25.07 9.51 -15.95
CA ASP A 179 25.95 8.41 -15.58
C ASP A 179 26.92 8.82 -14.47
N ASN A 180 27.26 7.89 -13.59
CA ASN A 180 28.22 8.09 -12.49
C ASN A 180 27.87 9.25 -11.55
N SER A 181 26.59 9.52 -11.33
CA SER A 181 26.10 10.64 -10.54
C SER A 181 25.52 10.25 -9.17
N VAL A 182 25.54 8.96 -8.82
CA VAL A 182 24.94 8.41 -7.59
C VAL A 182 26.01 7.70 -6.77
N ASP A 183 26.11 8.05 -5.48
CA ASP A 183 27.11 7.46 -4.56
C ASP A 183 26.66 6.12 -3.99
N LEU A 184 25.35 5.91 -3.82
CA LEU A 184 24.79 4.69 -3.24
C LEU A 184 23.47 4.30 -3.92
N VAL A 185 23.38 3.03 -4.30
CA VAL A 185 22.14 2.41 -4.80
C VAL A 185 21.64 1.41 -3.79
N VAL A 186 20.37 1.55 -3.36
CA VAL A 186 19.68 0.60 -2.50
C VAL A 186 18.43 0.13 -3.23
N THR A 187 18.31 -1.17 -3.48
CA THR A 187 17.23 -1.74 -4.27
C THR A 187 16.70 -3.04 -3.66
N ASP A 188 15.41 -3.25 -3.78
CA ASP A 188 14.72 -4.51 -3.50
C ASP A 188 13.92 -4.87 -4.76
N PRO A 189 14.56 -5.53 -5.74
CA PRO A 189 13.95 -5.79 -7.03
C PRO A 189 12.82 -6.83 -6.92
N PRO A 190 11.90 -6.87 -7.89
CA PRO A 190 10.87 -7.89 -7.98
C PRO A 190 11.49 -9.29 -7.94
N TYR A 191 10.80 -10.24 -7.31
CA TYR A 191 11.28 -11.63 -7.19
C TYR A 191 11.00 -12.47 -8.43
N PHE A 192 11.30 -11.89 -9.60
CA PHE A 192 11.12 -12.52 -10.89
C PHE A 192 9.74 -13.20 -11.02
N ASP A 193 9.65 -14.44 -11.48
CA ASP A 193 8.41 -15.19 -11.67
C ASP A 193 7.75 -15.73 -10.37
N TYR A 194 8.22 -15.29 -9.21
CA TYR A 194 7.73 -15.74 -7.90
C TYR A 194 6.47 -14.99 -7.43
N ILE A 195 6.37 -13.69 -7.76
CA ILE A 195 5.26 -12.83 -7.37
C ILE A 195 4.78 -12.03 -8.58
N HIS A 196 3.54 -12.27 -8.98
CA HIS A 196 2.89 -11.51 -10.05
C HIS A 196 2.28 -10.23 -9.47
N TYR A 197 3.11 -9.21 -9.30
CA TYR A 197 2.79 -7.96 -8.60
C TYR A 197 1.59 -7.22 -9.20
N SER A 198 1.51 -7.16 -10.54
CA SER A 198 0.40 -6.50 -11.23
C SER A 198 -0.95 -7.14 -10.92
N GLU A 199 -1.02 -8.48 -10.85
CA GLU A 199 -2.25 -9.19 -10.50
C GLU A 199 -2.72 -8.86 -9.08
N LEU A 200 -1.78 -8.68 -8.13
CA LEU A 200 -2.09 -8.36 -6.75
C LEU A 200 -2.45 -6.87 -6.58
N SER A 201 -1.78 -5.99 -7.32
CA SER A 201 -2.04 -4.55 -7.27
C SER A 201 -3.39 -4.17 -7.87
N ASP A 202 -3.91 -4.92 -8.83
CA ASP A 202 -5.23 -4.71 -9.43
C ASP A 202 -6.37 -4.79 -8.39
N PHE A 203 -6.20 -5.54 -7.31
CA PHE A 203 -7.15 -5.56 -6.19
C PHE A 203 -7.36 -4.17 -5.58
N PHE A 204 -6.28 -3.42 -5.37
CA PHE A 204 -6.34 -2.05 -4.84
C PHE A 204 -6.75 -1.06 -5.92
N TYR A 205 -6.21 -1.25 -7.12
CA TYR A 205 -6.46 -0.40 -8.28
C TYR A 205 -7.94 -0.34 -8.63
N ALA A 206 -8.67 -1.45 -8.56
CA ALA A 206 -10.09 -1.49 -8.84
C ALA A 206 -10.94 -0.56 -7.95
N TRP A 207 -10.48 -0.24 -6.74
CA TRP A 207 -11.13 0.72 -5.86
C TRP A 207 -10.68 2.17 -6.10
N LEU A 208 -9.44 2.36 -6.47
CA LEU A 208 -8.81 3.68 -6.57
C LEU A 208 -8.87 4.26 -7.98
N SER A 209 -8.87 3.43 -9.03
CA SER A 209 -8.83 3.91 -10.41
C SER A 209 -9.92 4.93 -10.76
N PRO A 210 -11.21 4.77 -10.35
CA PRO A 210 -12.23 5.78 -10.66
C PRO A 210 -11.99 7.16 -10.04
N ILE A 211 -11.10 7.23 -9.04
CA ILE A 211 -10.73 8.48 -8.37
C ILE A 211 -9.46 9.03 -8.99
N LEU A 212 -8.49 8.15 -9.27
CA LEU A 212 -7.16 8.51 -9.75
C LEU A 212 -7.16 8.91 -11.22
N GLU A 213 -7.98 8.27 -12.06
CA GLU A 213 -8.09 8.57 -13.50
C GLU A 213 -8.38 10.04 -13.81
N ASN A 214 -9.13 10.72 -12.92
CA ASN A 214 -9.43 12.14 -13.03
C ASN A 214 -8.29 13.04 -12.53
N ARG A 215 -7.26 12.49 -11.93
CA ARG A 215 -6.15 13.25 -11.32
C ARG A 215 -4.82 12.98 -12.00
N TYR A 216 -4.63 11.76 -12.43
CA TYR A 216 -3.39 11.24 -12.97
C TYR A 216 -3.69 10.52 -14.28
N PRO A 217 -3.28 11.07 -15.45
CA PRO A 217 -3.59 10.52 -16.76
C PRO A 217 -3.13 9.05 -16.95
N GLU A 218 -2.09 8.65 -16.24
CA GLU A 218 -1.55 7.29 -16.26
C GLU A 218 -2.50 6.23 -15.66
N PHE A 219 -3.51 6.65 -14.89
CA PHE A 219 -4.52 5.75 -14.30
C PHE A 219 -5.81 5.63 -15.14
N GLN A 220 -5.70 5.62 -16.45
CA GLN A 220 -6.86 5.49 -17.36
C GLN A 220 -7.02 4.06 -17.94
N ALA A 221 -6.26 3.09 -17.46
CA ALA A 221 -6.33 1.71 -17.92
C ALA A 221 -7.24 0.84 -17.02
N ASP A 222 -7.68 -0.30 -17.55
CA ASP A 222 -8.48 -1.30 -16.82
C ASP A 222 -7.64 -2.14 -15.82
N THR A 223 -6.35 -1.91 -15.75
CA THR A 223 -5.39 -2.65 -14.91
C THR A 223 -4.27 -1.73 -14.46
N SER A 224 -3.63 -2.09 -13.35
CA SER A 224 -2.38 -1.47 -12.90
C SER A 224 -1.16 -1.91 -13.71
N GLU A 225 -1.27 -3.02 -14.44
CA GLU A 225 -0.20 -3.53 -15.31
C GLU A 225 0.17 -2.53 -16.40
N ARG A 226 1.46 -2.33 -16.61
CA ARG A 226 2.02 -1.53 -17.68
C ARG A 226 2.81 -2.41 -18.65
N ALA A 227 2.85 -2.00 -19.93
CA ALA A 227 3.69 -2.67 -20.89
C ALA A 227 5.16 -2.64 -20.41
N ASN A 228 5.82 -3.79 -20.39
CA ASN A 228 7.18 -4.02 -19.90
C ASN A 228 7.36 -4.08 -18.37
N GLU A 229 6.30 -4.16 -17.58
CA GLU A 229 6.39 -4.54 -16.17
C GLU A 229 6.50 -6.08 -16.03
N VAL A 230 7.32 -6.51 -15.09
CA VAL A 230 7.53 -7.93 -14.77
C VAL A 230 6.53 -8.38 -13.71
#